data_cfd078c3edc6fe5dad3a50bc58c62750
#
_entry.id   cfd078c3edc6fe5dad3a50bc58c62750
#
_cell.length_a   1.000
_cell.length_b   1.000
_cell.length_c   1.000
_cell.angle_alpha   90.00
_cell.angle_beta   90.00
_cell.angle_gamma   90.00
#
_symmetry.space_group_name_H-M   'P 1'
#
loop_
_entity.id
_entity.type
_entity.pdbx_description
1 polymer ?
#
loop_
_entity_poly.entity_id
_entity_poly.type
_entity_poly.pdbx_seq_one_letter_code
_entity_poly.pdbx_strand_id
1 'polypeptide(L)'
;AIRAHGLTRRFGGLVAVDHVDLQVPRRQVYGFLGPNGSGKSTTIRMLCGLLTPTAGEIEVLGLRIPEQAEALRLRIGYMTQKFSLFEDLTVRENLEFLAAVQDIPRAQARRRIDELVEQYHFQDRQKQLAGTMSGGQKQRLALAGAVIHQPELLFLDEPTSAVDRK
;
A
#
# COMPACT_ATOMS: atom_id res chain seq x y z
N ALA A 1 0.31 16.64 -0.14
CA ALA A 1 -0.08 15.43 0.61
C ALA A 1 1.06 14.89 1.44
N ILE A 2 2.30 14.96 0.93
CA ILE A 2 3.50 14.49 1.61
C ILE A 2 4.52 15.62 1.64
N ARG A 3 5.20 15.79 2.78
CA ARG A 3 6.41 16.58 2.94
C ARG A 3 7.43 15.75 3.73
N ALA A 4 8.65 15.68 3.25
CA ALA A 4 9.77 15.10 3.97
C ALA A 4 10.98 16.00 3.79
N HIS A 5 11.75 16.20 4.86
CA HIS A 5 12.96 17.01 4.84
C HIS A 5 14.11 16.28 5.53
N GLY A 6 15.26 16.22 4.83
CA GLY A 6 16.45 15.56 5.33
C GLY A 6 16.27 14.09 5.66
N LEU A 7 15.33 13.42 4.99
CA LEU A 7 14.93 12.03 5.32
C LEU A 7 16.10 11.07 5.17
N THR A 8 16.48 10.43 6.26
CA THR A 8 17.65 9.55 6.32
C THR A 8 17.30 8.24 7.01
N ARG A 9 17.74 7.11 6.44
CA ARG A 9 17.66 5.80 7.08
C ARG A 9 18.98 5.05 6.96
N ARG A 10 19.48 4.63 8.10
CA ARG A 10 20.69 3.80 8.24
C ARG A 10 20.35 2.44 8.84
N PHE A 11 20.99 1.41 8.33
CA PHE A 11 20.97 0.05 8.88
C PHE A 11 22.41 -0.35 9.18
N GLY A 12 22.82 -0.20 10.44
CA GLY A 12 24.24 -0.34 10.81
C GLY A 12 25.11 0.64 10.01
N GLY A 13 26.08 0.11 9.27
CA GLY A 13 26.97 0.90 8.40
C GLY A 13 26.39 1.29 7.03
N LEU A 14 25.24 0.73 6.66
CA LEU A 14 24.62 1.01 5.37
C LEU A 14 23.66 2.20 5.44
N VAL A 15 23.86 3.19 4.60
CA VAL A 15 22.91 4.30 4.40
C VAL A 15 21.97 3.92 3.27
N ALA A 16 20.74 3.54 3.61
CA ALA A 16 19.72 3.12 2.62
C ALA A 16 18.98 4.31 2.00
N VAL A 17 18.80 5.39 2.76
CA VAL A 17 18.23 6.67 2.32
C VAL A 17 19.06 7.78 2.95
N ASP A 18 19.48 8.75 2.16
CA ASP A 18 20.41 9.82 2.58
C ASP A 18 19.88 11.19 2.25
N HIS A 19 19.48 11.95 3.29
CA HIS A 19 19.05 13.36 3.24
C HIS A 19 18.05 13.69 2.12
N VAL A 20 17.04 12.84 1.93
CA VAL A 20 16.04 13.04 0.86
C VAL A 20 15.00 14.08 1.26
N ASP A 21 14.82 15.07 0.41
CA ASP A 21 13.74 16.04 0.47
C ASP A 21 12.66 15.66 -0.54
N LEU A 22 11.40 15.66 -0.10
CA LEU A 22 10.27 15.25 -0.91
C LEU A 22 9.05 16.13 -0.64
N GLN A 23 8.42 16.59 -1.71
CA GLN A 23 7.15 17.30 -1.62
C GLN A 23 6.19 16.74 -2.69
N VAL A 24 5.09 16.14 -2.24
CA VAL A 24 4.04 15.62 -3.13
C VAL A 24 2.75 16.40 -2.87
N PRO A 25 2.24 17.14 -3.84
CA PRO A 25 0.96 17.83 -3.72
C PRO A 25 -0.21 16.86 -3.63
N ARG A 26 -1.38 17.36 -3.23
CA ARG A 26 -2.63 16.58 -3.26
C ARG A 26 -3.10 16.38 -4.71
N ARG A 27 -3.83 15.29 -4.94
CA ARG A 27 -4.44 14.95 -6.24
C ARG A 27 -3.44 14.79 -7.39
N GLN A 28 -2.24 14.32 -7.07
CA GLN A 28 -1.20 14.01 -8.05
C GLN A 28 -0.73 12.57 -7.91
N VAL A 29 -0.29 12.01 -9.03
CA VAL A 29 0.46 10.76 -9.08
C VAL A 29 1.96 11.12 -9.07
N TYR A 30 2.69 10.57 -8.13
CA TYR A 30 4.14 10.77 -8.01
C TYR A 30 4.87 9.44 -8.17
N GLY A 31 5.79 9.38 -9.11
CA GLY A 31 6.58 8.17 -9.39
C GLY A 31 7.97 8.25 -8.77
N PHE A 32 8.32 7.25 -7.97
CA PHE A 32 9.70 7.00 -7.54
C PHE A 32 10.42 6.18 -8.59
N LEU A 33 11.34 6.79 -9.33
CA LEU A 33 12.16 6.12 -10.34
C LEU A 33 13.57 5.87 -9.79
N GLY A 34 14.13 4.72 -10.11
CA GLY A 34 15.48 4.37 -9.71
C GLY A 34 15.72 2.85 -9.74
N PRO A 35 16.99 2.42 -9.75
CA PRO A 35 17.34 1.00 -9.78
C PRO A 35 16.90 0.28 -8.50
N ASN A 36 16.90 -1.06 -8.54
CA ASN A 36 16.66 -1.87 -7.35
C ASN A 36 17.76 -1.58 -6.31
N GLY A 37 17.36 -1.49 -5.03
CA GLY A 37 18.28 -1.13 -3.95
C GLY A 37 18.54 0.36 -3.77
N SER A 38 17.91 1.25 -4.55
CA SER A 38 18.07 2.71 -4.41
C SER A 38 17.31 3.34 -3.23
N GLY A 39 16.73 2.55 -2.33
CA GLY A 39 16.02 3.04 -1.16
C GLY A 39 14.54 3.38 -1.38
N LYS A 40 13.95 3.12 -2.55
CA LYS A 40 12.52 3.41 -2.84
C LYS A 40 11.56 2.80 -1.81
N SER A 41 11.61 1.47 -1.64
CA SER A 41 10.75 0.76 -0.69
C SER A 41 11.00 1.21 0.75
N THR A 42 12.25 1.50 1.11
CA THR A 42 12.61 2.04 2.42
C THR A 42 11.98 3.41 2.64
N THR A 43 12.03 4.29 1.63
CA THR A 43 11.40 5.61 1.67
C THR A 43 9.88 5.48 1.82
N ILE A 44 9.21 4.66 0.99
CA ILE A 44 7.76 4.43 1.08
C ILE A 44 7.37 3.93 2.48
N ARG A 45 8.10 2.96 3.04
CA ARG A 45 7.83 2.45 4.40
C ARG A 45 7.95 3.52 5.48
N MET A 46 8.91 4.44 5.36
CA MET A 46 9.03 5.57 6.28
C MET A 46 7.84 6.53 6.14
N LEU A 47 7.44 6.86 4.90
CA LEU A 47 6.28 7.72 4.62
C LEU A 47 4.96 7.12 5.11
N CYS A 48 4.83 5.78 5.10
CA CYS A 48 3.67 5.07 5.64
C CYS A 48 3.67 4.92 7.16
N GLY A 49 4.74 5.33 7.85
CA GLY A 49 4.90 5.12 9.29
C GLY A 49 5.19 3.68 9.69
N LEU A 50 5.60 2.83 8.75
CA LEU A 50 5.99 1.44 8.99
C LEU A 50 7.46 1.28 9.38
N LEU A 51 8.25 2.31 9.17
CA LEU A 51 9.67 2.35 9.49
C LEU A 51 10.02 3.74 10.01
N THR A 52 10.62 3.79 11.20
CA THR A 52 11.09 5.05 11.79
C THR A 52 12.35 5.54 11.06
N PRO A 53 12.42 6.80 10.61
CA PRO A 53 13.64 7.37 10.06
C PRO A 53 14.74 7.46 11.11
N THR A 54 16.00 7.42 10.69
CA THR A 54 17.15 7.68 11.56
C THR A 54 17.32 9.17 11.83
N ALA A 55 16.97 10.00 10.82
CA ALA A 55 16.96 11.48 10.89
C ALA A 55 16.00 12.04 9.85
N GLY A 56 15.68 13.32 9.99
CA GLY A 56 14.75 14.04 9.13
C GLY A 56 13.33 14.06 9.67
N GLU A 57 12.49 14.83 9.00
CA GLU A 57 11.09 15.05 9.38
C GLU A 57 10.15 14.58 8.27
N ILE A 58 9.01 14.01 8.66
CA ILE A 58 7.98 13.54 7.75
C ILE A 58 6.62 14.08 8.21
N GLU A 59 5.89 14.65 7.25
CA GLU A 59 4.48 15.01 7.38
C GLU A 59 3.70 14.38 6.22
N VAL A 60 2.67 13.58 6.54
CA VAL A 60 1.78 12.97 5.55
C VAL A 60 0.33 13.29 5.92
N LEU A 61 -0.42 13.88 4.98
CA LEU A 61 -1.81 14.31 5.18
C LEU A 61 -2.00 15.23 6.40
N GLY A 62 -0.97 16.02 6.76
CA GLY A 62 -0.95 16.90 7.92
C GLY A 62 -0.61 16.20 9.24
N LEU A 63 -0.23 14.92 9.19
CA LEU A 63 0.16 14.14 10.36
C LEU A 63 1.68 13.99 10.42
N ARG A 64 2.27 14.20 11.61
CA ARG A 64 3.70 13.97 11.85
C ARG A 64 3.99 12.48 12.00
N ILE A 65 5.00 12.00 11.31
CA ILE A 65 5.41 10.61 11.31
C ILE A 65 6.83 10.51 11.89
N PRO A 66 7.06 9.61 12.86
CA PRO A 66 6.24 8.43 13.22
C PRO A 66 5.18 8.67 14.30
N GLU A 67 5.11 9.82 14.96
CA GLU A 67 4.29 10.05 16.17
C GLU A 67 2.80 9.76 15.95
N GLN A 68 2.28 10.09 14.77
CA GLN A 68 0.88 9.92 14.40
C GLN A 68 0.66 8.81 13.37
N ALA A 69 1.54 7.81 13.32
CA ALA A 69 1.48 6.73 12.33
C ALA A 69 0.18 5.90 12.41
N GLU A 70 -0.36 5.70 13.62
CA GLU A 70 -1.63 4.99 13.81
C GLU A 70 -2.80 5.71 13.13
N ALA A 71 -2.90 7.03 13.32
CA ALA A 71 -3.92 7.84 12.66
C ALA A 71 -3.74 7.87 11.13
N LEU A 72 -2.49 7.85 10.66
CA LEU A 72 -2.18 7.81 9.23
C LEU A 72 -2.65 6.49 8.59
N ARG A 73 -2.46 5.34 9.25
CA ARG A 73 -2.82 4.01 8.71
C ARG A 73 -4.28 3.90 8.30
N LEU A 74 -5.18 4.58 8.99
CA LEU A 74 -6.61 4.60 8.66
C LEU A 74 -6.94 5.42 7.40
N ARG A 75 -6.01 6.26 6.95
CA ARG A 75 -6.21 7.22 5.86
C ARG A 75 -5.43 6.88 4.61
N ILE A 76 -4.54 5.88 4.67
CA ILE A 76 -3.71 5.46 3.54
C ILE A 76 -4.01 4.02 3.14
N GLY A 77 -3.84 3.73 1.86
CA GLY A 77 -3.69 2.37 1.33
C GLY A 77 -2.22 2.11 1.04
N TYR A 78 -1.76 0.90 1.31
CA TYR A 78 -0.41 0.47 1.01
C TYR A 78 -0.42 -0.90 0.35
N MET A 79 0.11 -0.96 -0.86
CA MET A 79 0.32 -2.20 -1.58
C MET A 79 1.81 -2.51 -1.63
N THR A 80 2.20 -3.63 -1.02
CA THR A 80 3.58 -4.10 -0.98
C THR A 80 3.97 -4.80 -2.28
N GLN A 81 5.28 -4.92 -2.53
CA GLN A 81 5.84 -5.69 -3.63
C GLN A 81 5.41 -7.17 -3.61
N LYS A 82 5.27 -7.77 -2.42
CA LYS A 82 4.67 -9.09 -2.23
C LYS A 82 3.21 -8.91 -1.86
N PHE A 83 2.31 -9.52 -2.63
CA PHE A 83 0.87 -9.43 -2.38
C PHE A 83 0.54 -10.00 -1.00
N SER A 84 -0.07 -9.16 -0.15
CA SER A 84 -0.54 -9.56 1.17
C SER A 84 -1.90 -10.26 1.06
N LEU A 85 -1.97 -11.31 0.25
CA LEU A 85 -3.16 -12.12 0.05
C LEU A 85 -3.00 -13.49 0.74
N PHE A 86 -4.08 -13.98 1.31
CA PHE A 86 -4.17 -15.34 1.81
C PHE A 86 -4.51 -16.26 0.65
N GLU A 87 -3.58 -17.12 0.28
CA GLU A 87 -3.68 -17.98 -0.91
C GLU A 87 -4.74 -19.07 -0.78
N ASP A 88 -5.05 -19.50 0.44
CA ASP A 88 -6.08 -20.46 0.83
C ASP A 88 -7.47 -19.84 1.02
N LEU A 89 -7.60 -18.53 0.90
CA LEU A 89 -8.86 -17.82 0.87
C LEU A 89 -9.28 -17.49 -0.57
N THR A 90 -10.57 -17.43 -0.80
CA THR A 90 -11.15 -16.97 -2.07
C THR A 90 -10.97 -15.47 -2.27
N VAL A 91 -11.26 -14.97 -3.46
CA VAL A 91 -11.29 -13.52 -3.76
C VAL A 91 -12.17 -12.78 -2.74
N ARG A 92 -13.40 -13.27 -2.53
CA ARG A 92 -14.35 -12.64 -1.62
C ARG A 92 -13.90 -12.69 -0.18
N GLU A 93 -13.43 -13.83 0.30
CA GLU A 93 -12.93 -14.01 1.67
C GLU A 93 -11.70 -13.13 1.96
N ASN A 94 -10.79 -12.95 0.99
CA ASN A 94 -9.68 -12.00 1.13
C ASN A 94 -10.19 -10.55 1.34
N LEU A 95 -11.18 -10.12 0.56
CA LEU A 95 -11.76 -8.78 0.71
C LEU A 95 -12.53 -8.64 2.03
N GLU A 96 -13.28 -9.67 2.46
CA GLU A 96 -13.97 -9.69 3.76
C GLU A 96 -12.99 -9.59 4.92
N PHE A 97 -11.88 -10.32 4.85
CA PHE A 97 -10.81 -10.24 5.85
C PHE A 97 -10.21 -8.83 5.91
N LEU A 98 -9.85 -8.24 4.77
CA LEU A 98 -9.28 -6.91 4.71
C LEU A 98 -10.25 -5.82 5.18
N ALA A 99 -11.55 -5.97 4.89
CA ALA A 99 -12.59 -5.09 5.42
C ALA A 99 -12.69 -5.17 6.96
N ALA A 100 -12.56 -6.38 7.51
CA ALA A 100 -12.56 -6.59 8.96
C ALA A 100 -11.33 -5.98 9.64
N VAL A 101 -10.15 -6.10 9.03
CA VAL A 101 -8.89 -5.47 9.51
C VAL A 101 -9.02 -3.94 9.55
N GLN A 102 -9.81 -3.36 8.65
CA GLN A 102 -10.07 -1.91 8.59
C GLN A 102 -11.28 -1.49 9.44
N ASP A 103 -11.81 -2.36 10.28
CA ASP A 103 -12.99 -2.12 11.14
C ASP A 103 -14.23 -1.61 10.38
N ILE A 104 -14.39 -1.99 9.09
CA ILE A 104 -15.53 -1.58 8.29
C ILE A 104 -16.78 -2.37 8.76
N PRO A 105 -17.88 -1.68 9.11
CA PRO A 105 -19.11 -2.35 9.54
C PRO A 105 -19.63 -3.33 8.46
N ARG A 106 -20.10 -4.50 8.87
CA ARG A 106 -20.47 -5.62 7.96
C ARG A 106 -21.38 -5.20 6.79
N ALA A 107 -22.41 -4.38 7.06
CA ALA A 107 -23.33 -3.93 6.02
C ALA A 107 -22.65 -3.02 4.99
N GLN A 108 -21.74 -2.15 5.44
CA GLN A 108 -20.92 -1.29 4.58
C GLN A 108 -19.87 -2.11 3.82
N ALA A 109 -19.21 -3.05 4.50
CA ALA A 109 -18.21 -3.93 3.92
C ALA A 109 -18.81 -4.74 2.75
N ARG A 110 -20.01 -5.32 2.92
CA ARG A 110 -20.68 -6.09 1.87
C ARG A 110 -20.89 -5.25 0.61
N ARG A 111 -21.45 -4.04 0.75
CA ARG A 111 -21.65 -3.12 -0.38
C ARG A 111 -20.33 -2.75 -1.06
N ARG A 112 -19.33 -2.41 -0.25
CA ARG A 112 -18.00 -2.03 -0.76
C ARG A 112 -17.31 -3.19 -1.49
N ILE A 113 -17.42 -4.41 -1.00
CA ILE A 113 -16.89 -5.60 -1.66
C ILE A 113 -17.59 -5.84 -2.99
N ASP A 114 -18.91 -5.72 -3.06
CA ASP A 114 -19.66 -5.91 -4.30
C ASP A 114 -19.23 -4.86 -5.36
N GLU A 115 -19.05 -3.59 -4.97
CA GLU A 115 -18.49 -2.53 -5.84
C GLU A 115 -17.09 -2.88 -6.35
N LEU A 116 -16.18 -3.35 -5.47
CA LEU A 116 -14.81 -3.72 -5.84
C LEU A 116 -14.76 -4.95 -6.74
N VAL A 117 -15.60 -5.94 -6.48
CA VAL A 117 -15.75 -7.14 -7.32
C VAL A 117 -16.13 -6.73 -8.75
N GLU A 118 -17.05 -5.78 -8.91
CA GLU A 118 -17.43 -5.25 -10.21
C GLU A 118 -16.31 -4.42 -10.83
N GLN A 119 -15.78 -3.45 -10.09
CA GLN A 119 -14.74 -2.52 -10.57
C GLN A 119 -13.47 -3.23 -11.04
N TYR A 120 -13.07 -4.30 -10.35
CA TYR A 120 -11.85 -5.06 -10.63
C TYR A 120 -12.08 -6.34 -11.44
N HIS A 121 -13.31 -6.55 -11.95
CA HIS A 121 -13.68 -7.66 -12.82
C HIS A 121 -13.49 -9.04 -12.19
N PHE A 122 -14.06 -9.24 -11.00
CA PHE A 122 -14.06 -10.51 -10.28
C PHE A 122 -15.44 -11.17 -10.17
N GLN A 123 -16.46 -10.72 -10.92
CA GLN A 123 -17.84 -11.19 -10.79
C GLN A 123 -17.93 -12.72 -10.85
N ASP A 124 -17.28 -13.32 -11.86
CA ASP A 124 -17.32 -14.77 -12.10
C ASP A 124 -16.25 -15.55 -11.31
N ARG A 125 -15.44 -14.87 -10.48
CA ARG A 125 -14.28 -15.43 -9.79
C ARG A 125 -14.30 -15.26 -8.29
N GLN A 126 -15.41 -14.82 -7.72
CA GLN A 126 -15.51 -14.51 -6.29
C GLN A 126 -15.16 -15.72 -5.40
N LYS A 127 -15.45 -16.94 -5.86
CA LYS A 127 -15.17 -18.20 -5.16
C LYS A 127 -13.83 -18.84 -5.55
N GLN A 128 -13.06 -18.22 -6.43
CA GLN A 128 -11.73 -18.71 -6.82
C GLN A 128 -10.74 -18.45 -5.69
N LEU A 129 -9.94 -19.48 -5.33
CA LEU A 129 -8.84 -19.33 -4.36
C LEU A 129 -7.76 -18.40 -4.92
N ALA A 130 -7.27 -17.47 -4.09
CA ALA A 130 -6.24 -16.52 -4.49
C ALA A 130 -4.94 -17.21 -4.93
N GLY A 131 -4.60 -18.36 -4.33
CA GLY A 131 -3.45 -19.16 -4.69
C GLY A 131 -3.45 -19.65 -6.13
N THR A 132 -4.63 -19.87 -6.72
CA THR A 132 -4.80 -20.36 -8.11
C THR A 132 -4.83 -19.24 -9.16
N MET A 133 -4.74 -17.98 -8.73
CA MET A 133 -4.83 -16.82 -9.62
C MET A 133 -3.49 -16.53 -10.30
N SER A 134 -3.56 -15.95 -11.51
CA SER A 134 -2.37 -15.41 -12.17
C SER A 134 -1.78 -14.23 -11.40
N GLY A 135 -0.50 -13.88 -11.64
CA GLY A 135 0.15 -12.74 -11.01
C GLY A 135 -0.62 -11.43 -11.20
N GLY A 136 -1.12 -11.16 -12.42
CA GLY A 136 -1.92 -9.97 -12.70
C GLY A 136 -3.29 -9.96 -12.00
N GLN A 137 -3.90 -11.14 -11.80
CA GLN A 137 -5.14 -11.26 -11.01
C GLN A 137 -4.87 -11.02 -9.52
N LYS A 138 -3.82 -11.60 -8.96
CA LYS A 138 -3.38 -11.35 -7.58
C LYS A 138 -3.09 -9.87 -7.35
N GLN A 139 -2.44 -9.22 -8.30
CA GLN A 139 -2.17 -7.78 -8.26
C GLN A 139 -3.45 -6.95 -8.20
N ARG A 140 -4.43 -7.23 -9.06
CA ARG A 140 -5.73 -6.54 -9.04
C ARG A 140 -6.48 -6.76 -7.72
N LEU A 141 -6.44 -7.97 -7.18
CA LEU A 141 -7.05 -8.28 -5.89
C LEU A 141 -6.36 -7.56 -4.73
N ALA A 142 -5.02 -7.50 -4.73
CA ALA A 142 -4.26 -6.76 -3.74
C ALA A 142 -4.56 -5.26 -3.81
N LEU A 143 -4.69 -4.70 -5.02
CA LEU A 143 -5.08 -3.30 -5.20
C LEU A 143 -6.51 -3.04 -4.70
N ALA A 144 -7.46 -3.90 -5.01
CA ALA A 144 -8.83 -3.82 -4.49
C ALA A 144 -8.84 -3.82 -2.96
N GLY A 145 -8.04 -4.69 -2.33
CA GLY A 145 -7.87 -4.72 -0.88
C GLY A 145 -7.26 -3.44 -0.30
N ALA A 146 -6.26 -2.88 -0.97
CA ALA A 146 -5.60 -1.64 -0.53
C ALA A 146 -6.51 -0.41 -0.57
N VAL A 147 -7.58 -0.43 -1.37
CA VAL A 147 -8.54 0.68 -1.49
C VAL A 147 -9.91 0.41 -0.85
N ILE A 148 -10.09 -0.72 -0.15
CA ILE A 148 -11.39 -1.12 0.40
C ILE A 148 -11.95 -0.09 1.38
N HIS A 149 -11.12 0.55 2.18
CA HIS A 149 -11.47 1.58 3.15
C HIS A 149 -11.47 3.01 2.57
N GLN A 150 -11.38 3.16 1.25
CA GLN A 150 -11.38 4.45 0.54
C GLN A 150 -10.31 5.43 1.05
N PRO A 151 -9.02 5.06 0.99
CA PRO A 151 -7.93 5.88 1.49
C PRO A 151 -7.80 7.21 0.74
N GLU A 152 -7.33 8.25 1.45
CA GLU A 152 -7.01 9.55 0.85
C GLU A 152 -5.71 9.55 0.06
N LEU A 153 -4.81 8.60 0.36
CA LEU A 153 -3.50 8.44 -0.28
C LEU A 153 -3.19 6.96 -0.45
N LEU A 154 -2.70 6.59 -1.62
CA LEU A 154 -2.31 5.22 -1.95
C LEU A 154 -0.83 5.15 -2.24
N PHE A 155 -0.12 4.27 -1.53
CA PHE A 155 1.27 3.92 -1.80
C PHE A 155 1.33 2.58 -2.53
N LEU A 156 2.04 2.56 -3.66
CA LEU A 156 2.28 1.37 -4.47
C LEU A 156 3.79 1.11 -4.55
N ASP A 157 4.23 0.00 -3.97
CA ASP A 157 5.64 -0.40 -3.98
C ASP A 157 5.86 -1.48 -5.04
N GLU A 158 6.44 -1.08 -6.17
CA GLU A 158 6.68 -1.93 -7.36
C GLU A 158 5.45 -2.74 -7.82
N PRO A 159 4.32 -2.10 -8.14
CA PRO A 159 3.08 -2.80 -8.45
C PRO A 159 3.15 -3.68 -9.70
N THR A 160 4.17 -3.55 -10.55
CA THR A 160 4.33 -4.28 -11.82
C THR A 160 5.38 -5.37 -11.79
N SER A 161 6.12 -5.55 -10.69
CA SER A 161 7.24 -6.50 -10.62
C SER A 161 6.85 -7.98 -10.82
N ALA A 162 5.56 -8.30 -10.72
CA ALA A 162 5.03 -9.65 -10.95
C ALA A 162 4.56 -9.90 -12.39
N VAL A 163 4.60 -8.90 -13.28
CA VAL A 163 3.98 -8.99 -14.62
C VAL A 163 4.99 -9.30 -15.72
N ASP A 164 6.27 -9.00 -15.58
CA ASP A 164 7.26 -9.19 -16.61
C ASP A 164 8.56 -9.83 -16.12
N ARG A 165 8.57 -11.16 -16.09
CA ARG A 165 9.78 -11.95 -16.33
C ARG A 165 9.42 -13.15 -17.22
N LYS A 166 9.32 -12.91 -18.51
CA LYS A 166 9.62 -13.91 -19.53
C LYS A 166 10.90 -13.51 -20.24
#